data_5fa796fe1629b4a67d6569197ede645f
#
_entry.id   5fa796fe1629b4a67d6569197ede645f
#
_cell.length_a   1.000
_cell.length_b   1.000
_cell.length_c   1.000
_cell.angle_alpha   90.00
_cell.angle_beta   90.00
_cell.angle_gamma   90.00
#
_symmetry.space_group_name_H-M   'P 1'
#
loop_
_entity.id
_entity.type
_entity.pdbx_description
1 polymer ?
#
loop_
_entity_poly.entity_id
_entity_poly.type
_entity_poly.pdbx_seq_one_letter_code
_entity_poly.pdbx_strand_id
1 'polypeptide(L)'
;GWLDCCMSGSWGEEFQNADGTGRFWSGNADSDARVNEVITSVYAQLNFEDEFNGMPINIVAGLRYEESEVKSAGNEQLATDIIWVGGNEFSYEKSADTTPATGGGTTKQFLPSIDVGLEVTDEITTRVSYARSLSRPDISKMTSTRDFPGNPKLNQRFINTGTPGLEPYIADNFDLSLEYYYDEGSYASIGYFKKMVDNFITTSANEVEFGGIGDVYHGARAEEARAQLVEEGIQATDPNVFARVNENMGLAVTTPITPNGDDPLAIFVENSFTNGETANLYGVELAVQHLFGESGFGVMANATFVHGDVNPDPDAIEQEFALPGMSNSANFSAFYENDDLSARISYNWRDQFFSGFEQHNSPVYTEEYFQIDANVSYSVTENFTIFAEALNVTEEVQRTFVRYEEQLVRANQYGARYNIGARYVF
;
A
#
# COMPACT_ATOMS: atom_id res chain seq x y z
N GLY A 1 -11.20 -2.87 -25.88
CA GLY A 1 -11.29 -4.26 -25.86
C GLY A 1 -11.61 -4.95 -24.55
N TRP A 2 -10.66 -5.15 -23.64
CA TRP A 2 -10.88 -5.90 -22.39
C TRP A 2 -11.61 -5.11 -21.30
N LEU A 3 -11.50 -3.81 -21.28
CA LEU A 3 -12.16 -2.94 -20.30
C LEU A 3 -13.66 -2.70 -20.58
N ASP A 4 -14.08 -2.72 -21.84
CA ASP A 4 -15.51 -2.60 -22.19
C ASP A 4 -16.33 -3.83 -21.80
N CYS A 5 -15.71 -4.99 -21.76
CA CYS A 5 -16.31 -6.25 -21.38
C CYS A 5 -16.74 -6.30 -19.91
N CYS A 6 -15.98 -5.69 -19.00
CA CYS A 6 -16.24 -5.70 -17.55
C CYS A 6 -17.20 -4.57 -17.10
N MET A 7 -17.44 -3.57 -17.93
CA MET A 7 -18.21 -2.36 -17.61
C MET A 7 -19.62 -2.31 -18.20
N SER A 8 -19.97 -3.21 -19.12
CA SER A 8 -21.23 -3.11 -19.90
C SER A 8 -22.39 -3.96 -19.38
N GLY A 9 -22.29 -4.60 -18.24
CA GLY A 9 -23.39 -5.42 -17.68
C GLY A 9 -23.76 -6.68 -18.51
N SER A 10 -23.09 -6.94 -19.63
CA SER A 10 -23.39 -8.08 -20.51
C SER A 10 -22.96 -9.44 -19.96
N TRP A 11 -22.09 -9.48 -18.96
CA TRP A 11 -21.66 -10.75 -18.32
C TRP A 11 -22.79 -11.49 -17.58
N GLY A 12 -23.81 -10.76 -17.12
CA GLY A 12 -24.97 -11.36 -16.47
C GLY A 12 -25.88 -12.16 -17.42
N GLU A 13 -25.80 -11.90 -18.74
CA GLU A 13 -26.59 -12.61 -19.73
C GLU A 13 -25.90 -13.89 -20.24
N GLU A 14 -24.58 -13.97 -20.18
CA GLU A 14 -23.82 -15.14 -20.64
C GLU A 14 -23.78 -16.29 -19.61
N PHE A 15 -24.08 -16.01 -18.33
CA PHE A 15 -24.09 -17.00 -17.24
C PHE A 15 -25.51 -17.29 -16.73
N GLN A 16 -26.42 -17.61 -17.62
CA GLN A 16 -27.72 -18.16 -17.24
C GLN A 16 -27.61 -19.67 -16.96
N ASN A 17 -28.45 -20.19 -16.04
CA ASN A 17 -28.62 -21.62 -15.88
C ASN A 17 -29.01 -22.24 -17.23
N ALA A 18 -28.63 -23.50 -17.47
CA ALA A 18 -28.91 -24.21 -18.72
C ALA A 18 -30.42 -24.30 -19.08
N ASP A 19 -31.30 -24.06 -18.11
CA ASP A 19 -32.76 -23.99 -18.26
C ASP A 19 -33.29 -22.57 -18.45
N GLY A 20 -32.43 -21.56 -18.48
CA GLY A 20 -32.79 -20.14 -18.64
C GLY A 20 -33.50 -19.52 -17.41
N THR A 21 -33.58 -20.21 -16.28
CA THR A 21 -34.38 -19.80 -15.10
C THR A 21 -33.53 -19.20 -13.97
N GLY A 22 -32.46 -18.62 -14.22
CA GLY A 22 -31.64 -17.96 -13.17
C GLY A 22 -30.34 -17.43 -13.73
N ARG A 23 -29.77 -16.52 -13.02
CA ARG A 23 -28.42 -16.01 -13.32
C ARG A 23 -27.44 -16.58 -12.31
N PHE A 24 -26.31 -17.08 -12.76
CA PHE A 24 -25.24 -17.53 -11.88
C PHE A 24 -24.72 -16.38 -11.00
N TRP A 25 -24.88 -15.15 -11.47
CA TRP A 25 -24.55 -13.92 -10.74
C TRP A 25 -25.56 -12.81 -11.10
N SER A 26 -26.34 -12.37 -10.12
CA SER A 26 -27.26 -11.25 -10.26
C SER A 26 -26.59 -9.96 -9.82
N GLY A 27 -25.42 -9.64 -10.35
CA GLY A 27 -24.79 -8.35 -10.10
C GLY A 27 -25.50 -7.27 -10.90
N ASN A 28 -26.54 -6.64 -10.34
CA ASN A 28 -26.74 -5.24 -10.68
C ASN A 28 -25.53 -4.51 -10.15
N ALA A 29 -24.91 -3.67 -10.97
CA ALA A 29 -23.95 -2.71 -10.45
C ALA A 29 -24.74 -1.73 -9.56
N ASP A 30 -24.89 -2.09 -8.29
CA ASP A 30 -25.63 -1.29 -7.30
C ASP A 30 -24.92 0.03 -7.01
N SER A 31 -23.65 0.13 -7.41
CA SER A 31 -22.87 1.35 -7.41
C SER A 31 -21.86 1.34 -8.55
N ASP A 32 -21.67 2.46 -9.21
CA ASP A 32 -20.56 2.70 -10.11
C ASP A 32 -19.78 3.94 -9.66
N ALA A 33 -18.46 3.92 -9.82
CA ALA A 33 -17.62 5.08 -9.56
C ALA A 33 -16.63 5.26 -10.70
N ARG A 34 -16.52 6.49 -11.18
CA ARG A 34 -15.61 6.90 -12.27
C ARG A 34 -14.77 8.06 -11.79
N VAL A 35 -13.48 7.97 -12.02
CA VAL A 35 -12.54 9.07 -11.77
C VAL A 35 -11.85 9.41 -13.08
N ASN A 36 -11.87 10.68 -13.43
CA ASN A 36 -11.16 11.23 -14.58
C ASN A 36 -10.15 12.24 -14.07
N GLU A 37 -8.88 12.05 -14.42
CA GLU A 37 -7.79 12.98 -14.14
C GLU A 37 -7.26 13.56 -15.45
N VAL A 38 -7.17 14.89 -15.49
CA VAL A 38 -6.58 15.63 -16.61
C VAL A 38 -5.37 16.40 -16.11
N ILE A 39 -4.20 16.10 -16.68
CA ILE A 39 -2.93 16.69 -16.29
C ILE A 39 -2.45 17.61 -17.41
N THR A 40 -2.19 18.85 -17.07
CA THR A 40 -1.56 19.85 -17.95
C THR A 40 -0.24 20.27 -17.36
N SER A 41 0.84 20.20 -18.13
CA SER A 41 2.16 20.57 -17.64
C SER A 41 3.00 21.30 -18.67
N VAL A 42 3.89 22.15 -18.19
CA VAL A 42 4.94 22.80 -18.94
C VAL A 42 6.27 22.61 -18.22
N TYR A 43 7.33 22.37 -18.98
CA TYR A 43 8.65 22.20 -18.40
C TYR A 43 9.74 22.87 -19.25
N ALA A 44 10.85 23.19 -18.60
CA ALA A 44 12.07 23.62 -19.22
C ALA A 44 13.28 22.94 -18.55
N GLN A 45 14.28 22.61 -19.34
CA GLN A 45 15.52 21.99 -18.86
C GLN A 45 16.72 22.68 -19.50
N LEU A 46 17.75 22.90 -18.70
CA LEU A 46 19.06 23.40 -19.13
C LEU A 46 20.09 22.31 -18.83
N ASN A 47 20.90 21.98 -19.83
CA ASN A 47 22.10 21.17 -19.69
C ASN A 47 23.30 22.04 -19.96
N PHE A 48 24.24 22.02 -19.05
CA PHE A 48 25.48 22.82 -19.13
C PHE A 48 26.68 21.91 -18.84
N GLU A 49 27.61 21.88 -19.75
CA GLU A 49 28.88 21.15 -19.64
C GLU A 49 30.01 22.12 -19.86
N ASP A 50 30.96 22.15 -18.95
CA ASP A 50 32.15 23.04 -19.00
C ASP A 50 33.25 22.48 -18.09
N GLU A 51 34.30 23.24 -17.88
CA GLU A 51 35.37 22.95 -16.93
C GLU A 51 35.42 24.00 -15.82
N PHE A 52 35.48 23.53 -14.58
CA PHE A 52 35.69 24.37 -13.41
C PHE A 52 37.08 24.09 -12.82
N ASN A 53 38.00 25.06 -12.95
CA ASN A 53 39.43 24.93 -12.56
C ASN A 53 40.12 23.67 -13.18
N GLY A 54 39.80 23.36 -14.43
CA GLY A 54 40.34 22.18 -15.12
C GLY A 54 39.67 20.86 -14.76
N MET A 55 38.59 20.89 -14.00
CA MET A 55 37.74 19.72 -13.65
C MET A 55 36.48 19.76 -14.50
N PRO A 56 36.15 18.71 -15.23
CA PRO A 56 34.87 18.64 -15.95
C PRO A 56 33.68 18.78 -15.01
N ILE A 57 32.76 19.66 -15.35
CA ILE A 57 31.50 19.89 -14.62
C ILE A 57 30.33 19.72 -15.55
N ASN A 58 29.31 18.98 -15.06
CA ASN A 58 28.03 18.83 -15.72
C ASN A 58 26.94 19.35 -14.80
N ILE A 59 26.05 20.22 -15.31
CA ILE A 59 24.90 20.75 -14.57
C ILE A 59 23.66 20.53 -15.39
N VAL A 60 22.69 19.83 -14.77
CA VAL A 60 21.34 19.67 -15.31
C VAL A 60 20.37 20.39 -14.39
N ALA A 61 19.70 21.43 -14.88
CA ALA A 61 18.70 22.17 -14.12
C ALA A 61 17.34 22.09 -14.82
N GLY A 62 16.32 21.68 -14.08
CA GLY A 62 14.98 21.47 -14.59
C GLY A 62 13.93 22.25 -13.80
N LEU A 63 12.86 22.60 -14.48
CA LEU A 63 11.72 23.24 -13.90
C LEU A 63 10.45 22.74 -14.57
N ARG A 64 9.52 22.20 -13.80
CA ARG A 64 8.23 21.75 -14.27
C ARG A 64 7.11 22.40 -13.45
N TYR A 65 6.12 22.94 -14.13
CA TYR A 65 4.86 23.32 -13.53
C TYR A 65 3.78 22.35 -14.02
N GLU A 66 2.94 21.88 -13.11
CA GLU A 66 1.90 20.92 -13.40
C GLU A 66 0.59 21.32 -12.71
N GLU A 67 -0.51 21.22 -13.43
CA GLU A 67 -1.87 21.35 -12.92
C GLU A 67 -2.62 20.04 -13.23
N SER A 68 -3.18 19.41 -12.20
CA SER A 68 -4.04 18.22 -12.31
C SER A 68 -5.46 18.57 -11.86
N GLU A 69 -6.44 18.28 -12.71
CA GLU A 69 -7.86 18.38 -12.42
C GLU A 69 -8.45 16.97 -12.30
N VAL A 70 -8.99 16.65 -11.12
CA VAL A 70 -9.69 15.39 -10.85
C VAL A 70 -11.18 15.63 -10.80
N LYS A 71 -11.94 14.78 -11.49
CA LYS A 71 -13.41 14.72 -11.43
C LYS A 71 -13.84 13.31 -11.13
N SER A 72 -14.60 13.14 -10.06
CA SER A 72 -15.25 11.89 -9.70
C SER A 72 -16.75 12.01 -9.90
N ALA A 73 -17.36 10.99 -10.47
CA ALA A 73 -18.80 10.85 -10.61
C ALA A 73 -19.19 9.38 -10.49
N GLY A 74 -20.34 9.12 -9.91
CA GLY A 74 -20.83 7.76 -9.76
C GLY A 74 -22.27 7.74 -9.26
N ASN A 75 -22.79 6.55 -9.07
CA ASN A 75 -24.07 6.31 -8.45
C ASN A 75 -23.84 5.46 -7.19
N GLU A 76 -24.53 5.80 -6.11
CA GLU A 76 -24.42 5.11 -4.82
C GLU A 76 -25.77 4.66 -4.32
N GLN A 77 -25.83 3.49 -3.71
CA GLN A 77 -27.00 3.02 -2.95
C GLN A 77 -26.83 3.37 -1.48
N LEU A 78 -27.63 4.32 -1.00
CA LEU A 78 -27.57 4.79 0.37
C LEU A 78 -28.31 3.83 1.30
N ALA A 79 -27.79 3.63 2.52
CA ALA A 79 -28.54 3.00 3.58
C ALA A 79 -29.75 3.88 3.97
N THR A 80 -30.90 3.29 4.10
CA THR A 80 -32.15 3.92 4.55
C THR A 80 -32.48 3.56 5.99
N ASP A 81 -32.08 2.37 6.43
CA ASP A 81 -32.30 1.87 7.77
C ASP A 81 -31.18 0.93 8.24
N ILE A 82 -31.05 0.81 9.57
CA ILE A 82 -30.28 -0.25 10.23
C ILE A 82 -31.26 -1.18 10.92
N ILE A 83 -31.32 -2.42 10.44
CA ILE A 83 -32.17 -3.45 11.00
C ILE A 83 -31.39 -4.28 12.01
N TRP A 84 -31.88 -4.40 13.23
CA TRP A 84 -31.31 -5.26 14.26
C TRP A 84 -31.77 -6.70 14.02
N VAL A 85 -30.83 -7.58 13.66
CA VAL A 85 -31.17 -8.97 13.24
C VAL A 85 -30.85 -10.03 14.30
N GLY A 86 -30.08 -9.68 15.35
CA GLY A 86 -29.83 -10.57 16.48
C GLY A 86 -28.55 -10.23 17.22
N GLY A 87 -28.50 -10.39 18.54
CA GLY A 87 -27.34 -10.08 19.36
C GLY A 87 -26.72 -8.71 19.00
N ASN A 88 -25.45 -8.70 18.65
CA ASN A 88 -24.79 -7.49 18.11
C ASN A 88 -24.74 -7.46 16.58
N GLU A 89 -25.64 -8.18 15.90
CA GLU A 89 -25.72 -8.29 14.45
C GLU A 89 -26.75 -7.33 13.87
N PHE A 90 -26.37 -6.62 12.83
CA PHE A 90 -27.25 -5.70 12.11
C PHE A 90 -27.15 -5.93 10.60
N SER A 91 -28.13 -5.43 9.86
CA SER A 91 -28.09 -5.34 8.41
C SER A 91 -28.54 -3.96 7.96
N TYR A 92 -28.03 -3.50 6.82
CA TYR A 92 -28.53 -2.28 6.17
C TYR A 92 -29.70 -2.61 5.25
N GLU A 93 -30.78 -1.83 5.36
CA GLU A 93 -31.69 -1.66 4.24
C GLU A 93 -31.16 -0.54 3.35
N LYS A 94 -31.09 -0.79 2.06
CA LYS A 94 -30.58 0.19 1.09
C LYS A 94 -31.72 0.70 0.20
N SER A 95 -31.58 1.93 -0.28
CA SER A 95 -32.54 2.52 -1.21
C SER A 95 -32.69 1.66 -2.46
N ALA A 96 -33.91 1.60 -2.99
CA ALA A 96 -34.19 0.89 -4.25
C ALA A 96 -33.54 1.60 -5.46
N ASP A 97 -33.45 2.91 -5.38
CA ASP A 97 -32.84 3.77 -6.40
C ASP A 97 -31.43 4.20 -6.00
N THR A 98 -30.58 4.40 -6.98
CA THR A 98 -29.25 4.96 -6.77
C THR A 98 -29.32 6.49 -6.75
N THR A 99 -28.41 7.10 -5.98
CA THR A 99 -28.25 8.56 -5.87
C THR A 99 -26.94 8.97 -6.57
N PRO A 100 -26.95 10.00 -7.45
CA PRO A 100 -25.72 10.50 -8.02
C PRO A 100 -24.79 11.10 -6.97
N ALA A 101 -23.52 10.70 -6.99
CA ALA A 101 -22.44 11.27 -6.20
C ALA A 101 -21.40 11.91 -7.12
N THR A 102 -21.00 13.13 -6.83
CA THR A 102 -19.98 13.86 -7.62
C THR A 102 -19.01 14.58 -6.72
N GLY A 103 -17.76 14.66 -7.14
CA GLY A 103 -16.71 15.37 -6.44
C GLY A 103 -15.58 15.74 -7.38
N GLY A 104 -14.63 16.53 -6.90
CA GLY A 104 -13.46 16.89 -7.68
C GLY A 104 -12.52 17.81 -6.93
N GLY A 105 -11.32 17.97 -7.46
CA GLY A 105 -10.30 18.87 -6.96
C GLY A 105 -9.33 19.27 -8.04
N THR A 106 -8.57 20.34 -7.80
CA THR A 106 -7.51 20.80 -8.69
C THR A 106 -6.26 21.01 -7.84
N THR A 107 -5.16 20.41 -8.23
CA THR A 107 -3.85 20.58 -7.58
C THR A 107 -2.86 21.25 -8.53
N LYS A 108 -1.95 22.04 -7.99
CA LYS A 108 -0.94 22.78 -8.75
C LYS A 108 0.42 22.59 -8.10
N GLN A 109 1.38 22.09 -8.88
CA GLN A 109 2.68 21.73 -8.35
C GLN A 109 3.79 22.39 -9.15
N PHE A 110 4.81 22.84 -8.42
CA PHE A 110 6.03 23.41 -8.95
C PHE A 110 7.19 22.49 -8.57
N LEU A 111 7.86 21.93 -9.57
CA LEU A 111 8.81 20.83 -9.42
C LEU A 111 10.18 21.25 -9.99
N PRO A 112 11.01 21.93 -9.20
CA PRO A 112 12.39 22.24 -9.56
C PRO A 112 13.29 21.02 -9.39
N SER A 113 14.36 20.97 -10.19
CA SER A 113 15.44 20.01 -10.04
C SER A 113 16.79 20.64 -10.43
N ILE A 114 17.83 20.22 -9.76
CA ILE A 114 19.22 20.53 -10.14
C ILE A 114 20.09 19.34 -9.79
N ASP A 115 20.93 18.96 -10.74
CA ASP A 115 21.96 17.95 -10.59
C ASP A 115 23.29 18.54 -11.02
N VAL A 116 24.35 18.38 -10.22
CA VAL A 116 25.70 18.87 -10.46
C VAL A 116 26.66 17.70 -10.29
N GLY A 117 27.29 17.30 -11.37
CA GLY A 117 28.38 16.33 -11.39
C GLY A 117 29.73 17.05 -11.60
N LEU A 118 30.70 16.70 -10.79
CA LEU A 118 32.06 17.22 -10.89
C LEU A 118 33.06 16.06 -10.91
N GLU A 119 33.86 15.96 -11.95
CA GLU A 119 34.99 15.05 -12.04
C GLU A 119 36.20 15.71 -11.36
N VAL A 120 36.41 15.41 -10.07
CA VAL A 120 37.46 16.00 -9.25
C VAL A 120 38.84 15.56 -9.73
N THR A 121 38.94 14.31 -10.16
CA THR A 121 40.08 13.71 -10.88
C THR A 121 39.54 12.71 -11.90
N ASP A 122 40.43 12.17 -12.76
CA ASP A 122 40.03 11.10 -13.70
C ASP A 122 39.41 9.86 -13.01
N GLU A 123 39.66 9.69 -11.71
CA GLU A 123 39.20 8.55 -10.92
C GLU A 123 38.06 8.91 -9.95
N ILE A 124 37.88 10.19 -9.60
CA ILE A 124 36.96 10.63 -8.54
C ILE A 124 35.88 11.52 -9.13
N THR A 125 34.62 11.08 -9.02
CA THR A 125 33.46 11.88 -9.37
C THR A 125 32.62 12.14 -8.11
N THR A 126 32.16 13.39 -7.97
CA THR A 126 31.18 13.75 -6.93
C THR A 126 29.93 14.30 -7.57
N ARG A 127 28.75 13.99 -6.98
CA ARG A 127 27.48 14.51 -7.43
C ARG A 127 26.67 15.09 -6.27
N VAL A 128 25.99 16.18 -6.54
CA VAL A 128 25.04 16.81 -5.63
C VAL A 128 23.77 17.03 -6.40
N SER A 129 22.64 16.52 -5.88
CA SER A 129 21.36 16.77 -6.51
C SER A 129 20.30 17.22 -5.51
N TYR A 130 19.38 18.02 -6.02
CA TYR A 130 18.13 18.37 -5.37
C TYR A 130 16.99 18.24 -6.38
N ALA A 131 15.92 17.59 -5.98
CA ALA A 131 14.72 17.51 -6.81
C ALA A 131 13.46 17.47 -5.97
N ARG A 132 12.49 18.29 -6.35
CA ARG A 132 11.11 18.12 -5.88
C ARG A 132 10.39 17.20 -6.83
N SER A 133 9.86 16.10 -6.31
CA SER A 133 9.08 15.10 -7.06
C SER A 133 7.69 14.95 -6.47
N LEU A 134 6.76 14.39 -7.25
CA LEU A 134 5.43 14.07 -6.79
C LEU A 134 5.05 12.62 -7.10
N SER A 135 4.17 12.06 -6.26
CA SER A 135 3.48 10.79 -6.52
C SER A 135 1.98 10.98 -6.29
N ARG A 136 1.17 10.54 -7.25
CA ARG A 136 -0.28 10.75 -7.17
C ARG A 136 -0.95 9.75 -6.24
N PRO A 137 -2.08 10.15 -5.62
CA PRO A 137 -2.95 9.24 -4.91
C PRO A 137 -3.41 8.09 -5.81
N ASP A 138 -3.67 6.94 -5.23
CA ASP A 138 -4.40 5.88 -5.92
C ASP A 138 -5.78 6.39 -6.34
N ILE A 139 -6.17 6.14 -7.59
CA ILE A 139 -7.46 6.56 -8.15
C ILE A 139 -8.64 6.03 -7.33
N SER A 140 -8.52 4.85 -6.75
CA SER A 140 -9.55 4.26 -5.89
C SER A 140 -9.86 5.09 -4.65
N LYS A 141 -8.87 5.86 -4.15
CA LYS A 141 -9.02 6.76 -3.00
C LYS A 141 -9.71 8.09 -3.35
N MET A 142 -9.86 8.38 -4.63
CA MET A 142 -10.43 9.64 -5.14
C MET A 142 -11.87 9.51 -5.63
N THR A 143 -12.58 8.46 -5.26
CA THR A 143 -14.00 8.30 -5.57
C THR A 143 -14.86 9.21 -4.71
N SER A 144 -16.03 9.62 -5.21
CA SER A 144 -17.01 10.41 -4.46
C SER A 144 -18.18 9.58 -3.90
N THR A 145 -18.21 8.29 -4.22
CA THR A 145 -19.26 7.39 -3.77
C THR A 145 -19.01 6.86 -2.37
N ARG A 146 -20.08 6.64 -1.61
CA ARG A 146 -20.08 6.02 -0.29
C ARG A 146 -20.45 4.55 -0.40
N ASP A 147 -19.75 3.72 0.39
CA ASP A 147 -20.06 2.31 0.55
C ASP A 147 -20.43 2.02 2.00
N PHE A 148 -21.49 1.21 2.18
CA PHE A 148 -21.95 0.73 3.47
C PHE A 148 -21.61 -0.76 3.53
N PRO A 149 -20.52 -1.15 4.20
CA PRO A 149 -20.12 -2.54 4.32
C PRO A 149 -21.22 -3.39 4.96
N GLY A 150 -21.54 -4.52 4.35
CA GLY A 150 -22.62 -5.39 4.82
C GLY A 150 -22.36 -5.98 6.21
N ASN A 151 -23.46 -6.32 6.91
CA ASN A 151 -23.44 -6.96 8.23
C ASN A 151 -22.67 -6.18 9.31
N PRO A 152 -23.04 -4.91 9.58
CA PRO A 152 -22.40 -4.12 10.60
C PRO A 152 -22.62 -4.73 11.99
N LYS A 153 -21.65 -4.54 12.87
CA LYS A 153 -21.74 -4.82 14.31
C LYS A 153 -22.03 -3.52 15.05
N LEU A 154 -22.41 -3.64 16.30
CA LEU A 154 -22.75 -2.47 17.14
C LEU A 154 -21.68 -1.37 17.08
N ASN A 155 -20.40 -1.76 17.14
CA ASN A 155 -19.25 -0.81 17.16
C ASN A 155 -18.52 -0.75 15.79
N GLN A 156 -19.14 -1.23 14.71
CA GLN A 156 -18.54 -1.31 13.38
C GLN A 156 -19.57 -0.91 12.31
N ARG A 157 -20.19 0.23 12.52
CA ARG A 157 -21.13 0.85 11.56
C ARG A 157 -20.36 1.84 10.71
N PHE A 158 -19.71 1.33 9.67
CA PHE A 158 -18.83 2.10 8.82
C PHE A 158 -19.55 2.63 7.58
N ILE A 159 -19.13 3.84 7.17
CA ILE A 159 -19.34 4.41 5.84
C ILE A 159 -17.95 4.60 5.26
N ASN A 160 -17.66 3.98 4.12
CA ASN A 160 -16.38 4.18 3.44
C ASN A 160 -16.59 5.12 2.26
N THR A 161 -15.77 6.15 2.14
CA THR A 161 -15.80 7.11 1.03
C THR A 161 -14.39 7.47 0.59
N GLY A 162 -14.23 7.83 -0.68
CA GLY A 162 -12.99 8.43 -1.16
C GLY A 162 -13.00 9.95 -0.98
N THR A 163 -11.88 10.59 -1.35
CA THR A 163 -11.69 12.05 -1.29
C THR A 163 -11.15 12.54 -2.63
N PRO A 164 -12.00 13.02 -3.54
CA PRO A 164 -11.58 13.43 -4.89
C PRO A 164 -10.58 14.61 -4.93
N GLY A 165 -10.47 15.35 -3.84
CA GLY A 165 -9.57 16.50 -3.71
C GLY A 165 -8.22 16.20 -3.04
N LEU A 166 -7.83 14.93 -2.93
CA LEU A 166 -6.53 14.56 -2.37
C LEU A 166 -5.38 15.20 -3.15
N GLU A 167 -4.44 15.78 -2.42
CA GLU A 167 -3.19 16.28 -2.98
C GLU A 167 -2.19 15.14 -3.19
N PRO A 168 -1.30 15.25 -4.18
CA PRO A 168 -0.23 14.29 -4.37
C PRO A 168 0.77 14.34 -3.20
N TYR A 169 1.45 13.22 -2.94
CA TYR A 169 2.66 13.22 -2.12
C TYR A 169 3.70 14.10 -2.78
N ILE A 170 4.32 14.98 -2.03
CA ILE A 170 5.41 15.84 -2.48
C ILE A 170 6.67 15.43 -1.73
N ALA A 171 7.74 15.14 -2.47
CA ALA A 171 9.03 14.80 -1.89
C ALA A 171 10.10 15.80 -2.31
N ASP A 172 10.73 16.47 -1.34
CA ASP A 172 11.98 17.19 -1.51
C ASP A 172 13.13 16.20 -1.27
N ASN A 173 13.87 15.90 -2.32
CA ASN A 173 14.97 14.94 -2.31
C ASN A 173 16.30 15.69 -2.39
N PHE A 174 17.23 15.31 -1.54
CA PHE A 174 18.62 15.80 -1.55
C PHE A 174 19.55 14.59 -1.55
N ASP A 175 20.48 14.54 -2.49
CA ASP A 175 21.44 13.47 -2.64
C ASP A 175 22.86 14.05 -2.80
N LEU A 176 23.82 13.37 -2.17
CA LEU A 176 25.26 13.65 -2.29
C LEU A 176 25.96 12.31 -2.47
N SER A 177 26.78 12.19 -3.51
CA SER A 177 27.60 10.99 -3.73
C SER A 177 29.04 11.31 -4.04
N LEU A 178 29.90 10.37 -3.67
CA LEU A 178 31.31 10.30 -4.03
C LEU A 178 31.59 8.93 -4.62
N GLU A 179 32.16 8.90 -5.81
CA GLU A 179 32.48 7.69 -6.56
C GLU A 179 33.98 7.68 -6.86
N TYR A 180 34.62 6.54 -6.61
CA TYR A 180 36.04 6.33 -6.85
C TYR A 180 36.25 5.13 -7.78
N TYR A 181 36.67 5.42 -9.01
CA TYR A 181 36.94 4.46 -10.08
C TYR A 181 38.46 4.21 -10.12
N TYR A 182 38.94 3.22 -9.37
CA TYR A 182 40.35 2.99 -9.14
C TYR A 182 41.00 1.98 -10.07
N ASP A 183 40.22 1.23 -10.84
CA ASP A 183 40.72 0.27 -11.83
C ASP A 183 39.60 -0.02 -12.85
N GLU A 184 39.96 -0.66 -13.98
CA GLU A 184 38.99 -1.04 -15.00
C GLU A 184 37.90 -1.97 -14.43
N GLY A 185 36.64 -1.57 -14.52
CA GLY A 185 35.50 -2.30 -13.93
C GLY A 185 35.47 -2.35 -12.42
N SER A 186 36.35 -1.59 -11.71
CA SER A 186 36.40 -1.57 -10.24
C SER A 186 36.13 -0.17 -9.70
N TYR A 187 35.17 -0.07 -8.77
CA TYR A 187 34.79 1.19 -8.13
C TYR A 187 34.33 1.00 -6.70
N ALA A 188 34.34 2.07 -5.95
CA ALA A 188 33.73 2.21 -4.65
C ALA A 188 32.92 3.51 -4.59
N SER A 189 31.75 3.49 -3.98
CA SER A 189 30.94 4.69 -3.81
C SER A 189 30.32 4.79 -2.41
N ILE A 190 30.13 6.04 -1.99
CA ILE A 190 29.34 6.40 -0.82
C ILE A 190 28.35 7.48 -1.23
N GLY A 191 27.09 7.29 -0.87
CA GLY A 191 26.02 8.24 -1.07
C GLY A 191 25.35 8.58 0.26
N TYR A 192 24.91 9.82 0.41
CA TYR A 192 24.00 10.27 1.45
C TYR A 192 22.74 10.78 0.78
N PHE A 193 21.58 10.36 1.28
CA PHE A 193 20.30 10.87 0.82
C PHE A 193 19.45 11.38 1.97
N LYS A 194 18.63 12.39 1.66
CA LYS A 194 17.55 12.87 2.54
C LYS A 194 16.31 13.14 1.72
N LYS A 195 15.17 12.63 2.18
CA LYS A 195 13.86 12.84 1.58
C LYS A 195 12.91 13.38 2.64
N MET A 196 12.27 14.51 2.33
CA MET A 196 11.22 15.11 3.15
C MET A 196 9.92 14.95 2.35
N VAL A 197 9.00 14.13 2.84
CA VAL A 197 7.78 13.79 2.13
C VAL A 197 6.60 14.40 2.85
N ASP A 198 5.86 15.25 2.15
CA ASP A 198 4.65 15.91 2.63
C ASP A 198 3.39 15.29 2.01
N ASN A 199 2.24 15.59 2.61
CA ASN A 199 0.92 15.17 2.15
C ASN A 199 0.71 13.66 2.15
N PHE A 200 1.27 12.95 3.13
CA PHE A 200 0.94 11.54 3.28
C PHE A 200 -0.57 11.36 3.41
N ILE A 201 -1.08 10.37 2.68
CA ILE A 201 -2.51 10.05 2.68
C ILE A 201 -2.77 9.02 3.77
N THR A 202 -3.50 9.45 4.78
CA THR A 202 -3.94 8.64 5.90
C THR A 202 -5.46 8.44 5.86
N THR A 203 -5.96 7.51 6.64
CA THR A 203 -7.42 7.34 6.83
C THR A 203 -7.86 8.26 7.96
N SER A 204 -8.92 9.02 7.72
CA SER A 204 -9.66 9.78 8.73
C SER A 204 -10.93 9.02 9.08
N ALA A 205 -11.21 8.88 10.36
CA ALA A 205 -12.42 8.24 10.90
C ALA A 205 -13.17 9.26 11.74
N ASN A 206 -14.38 9.65 11.29
CA ASN A 206 -15.20 10.64 11.97
C ASN A 206 -16.57 10.07 12.33
N GLU A 207 -17.04 10.34 13.52
CA GLU A 207 -18.41 10.00 13.91
C GLU A 207 -19.40 10.94 13.22
N VAL A 208 -20.38 10.35 12.53
CA VAL A 208 -21.41 11.10 11.80
C VAL A 208 -22.79 10.48 11.99
N GLU A 209 -23.80 11.32 12.01
CA GLU A 209 -25.20 10.91 11.81
C GLU A 209 -25.50 10.90 10.32
N PHE A 210 -26.12 9.84 9.83
CA PHE A 210 -26.37 9.69 8.40
C PHE A 210 -27.85 9.41 8.10
N GLY A 211 -28.43 10.19 7.18
CA GLY A 211 -29.74 9.92 6.59
C GLY A 211 -30.95 9.92 7.55
N GLY A 212 -30.77 10.33 8.81
CA GLY A 212 -31.83 10.25 9.81
C GLY A 212 -32.14 8.82 10.27
N ILE A 213 -31.22 7.90 10.08
CA ILE A 213 -31.36 6.47 10.43
C ILE A 213 -31.42 6.31 11.96
N GLY A 214 -32.46 5.60 12.45
CA GLY A 214 -32.63 5.32 13.86
C GLY A 214 -31.79 4.17 14.39
N ASP A 215 -31.49 4.19 15.68
CA ASP A 215 -30.72 3.16 16.39
C ASP A 215 -31.64 2.41 17.39
N VAL A 216 -32.16 1.28 16.97
CA VAL A 216 -33.00 0.43 17.83
C VAL A 216 -32.28 -0.02 19.10
N TYR A 217 -30.98 -0.33 18.99
CA TYR A 217 -30.20 -0.90 20.09
C TYR A 217 -30.05 0.09 21.27
N HIS A 218 -29.95 1.39 20.99
CA HIS A 218 -29.91 2.46 21.98
C HIS A 218 -31.28 3.14 22.16
N GLY A 219 -32.32 2.60 21.56
CA GLY A 219 -33.69 3.12 21.67
C GLY A 219 -34.40 2.71 22.94
N ALA A 220 -35.51 3.37 23.25
CA ALA A 220 -36.31 3.16 24.47
C ALA A 220 -36.77 1.71 24.64
N ARG A 221 -37.07 1.02 23.54
CA ARG A 221 -37.49 -0.40 23.55
C ARG A 221 -36.40 -1.31 24.10
N ALA A 222 -35.14 -1.08 23.72
CA ALA A 222 -34.03 -1.88 24.19
C ALA A 222 -33.63 -1.51 25.63
N GLU A 223 -33.74 -0.25 26.02
CA GLU A 223 -33.51 0.18 27.40
C GLU A 223 -34.55 -0.42 28.36
N GLU A 224 -35.83 -0.45 27.99
CA GLU A 224 -36.88 -1.10 28.76
C GLU A 224 -36.62 -2.61 28.91
N ALA A 225 -36.23 -3.28 27.82
CA ALA A 225 -35.88 -4.70 27.82
C ALA A 225 -34.67 -4.99 28.75
N ARG A 226 -33.64 -4.13 28.76
CA ARG A 226 -32.51 -4.25 29.67
C ARG A 226 -32.95 -4.11 31.15
N ALA A 227 -33.78 -3.12 31.43
CA ALA A 227 -34.29 -2.92 32.78
C ALA A 227 -35.09 -4.12 33.30
N GLN A 228 -35.96 -4.68 32.47
CA GLN A 228 -36.76 -5.88 32.80
C GLN A 228 -35.87 -7.09 33.08
N LEU A 229 -34.87 -7.35 32.23
CA LEU A 229 -33.94 -8.46 32.42
C LEU A 229 -33.17 -8.33 33.73
N VAL A 230 -32.71 -7.12 34.09
CA VAL A 230 -32.02 -6.85 35.34
C VAL A 230 -32.91 -7.07 36.54
N GLU A 231 -34.20 -6.62 36.49
CA GLU A 231 -35.18 -6.82 37.54
C GLU A 231 -35.48 -8.32 37.77
N GLU A 232 -35.50 -9.12 36.70
CA GLU A 232 -35.69 -10.59 36.76
C GLU A 232 -34.41 -11.33 37.15
N GLY A 233 -33.27 -10.65 37.35
CA GLY A 233 -32.00 -11.29 37.66
C GLY A 233 -31.35 -12.03 36.49
N ILE A 234 -31.76 -11.71 35.25
CA ILE A 234 -31.22 -12.26 34.02
C ILE A 234 -30.15 -11.33 33.48
N GLN A 235 -29.02 -11.87 33.03
CA GLN A 235 -27.95 -11.06 32.44
C GLN A 235 -28.46 -10.40 31.14
N ALA A 236 -28.36 -9.08 31.06
CA ALA A 236 -28.78 -8.30 29.88
C ALA A 236 -27.72 -8.35 28.78
N THR A 237 -27.42 -9.57 28.27
CA THR A 237 -26.58 -9.76 27.08
C THR A 237 -27.33 -9.30 25.83
N ASP A 238 -26.61 -8.93 24.76
CA ASP A 238 -27.23 -8.48 23.52
C ASP A 238 -28.28 -9.48 22.96
N PRO A 239 -28.02 -10.79 22.93
CA PRO A 239 -29.04 -11.75 22.52
C PRO A 239 -30.29 -11.77 23.44
N ASN A 240 -30.14 -11.64 24.76
CA ASN A 240 -31.23 -11.59 25.70
C ASN A 240 -32.06 -10.33 25.54
N VAL A 241 -31.40 -9.17 25.34
CA VAL A 241 -32.10 -7.92 25.09
C VAL A 241 -32.88 -7.98 23.78
N PHE A 242 -32.27 -8.47 22.71
CA PHE A 242 -32.96 -8.66 21.42
C PHE A 242 -34.20 -9.55 21.53
N ALA A 243 -34.06 -10.69 22.21
CA ALA A 243 -35.19 -11.59 22.43
C ALA A 243 -36.30 -10.90 23.25
N ARG A 244 -35.94 -10.18 24.35
CA ARG A 244 -36.91 -9.50 25.21
C ARG A 244 -37.64 -8.38 24.48
N VAL A 245 -36.95 -7.60 23.62
CA VAL A 245 -37.63 -6.58 22.79
C VAL A 245 -38.69 -7.24 21.90
N ASN A 246 -38.37 -8.36 21.26
CA ASN A 246 -39.31 -9.10 20.45
C ASN A 246 -40.48 -9.64 21.26
N GLU A 247 -40.25 -10.21 22.46
CA GLU A 247 -41.30 -10.67 23.37
C GLU A 247 -42.25 -9.53 23.78
N ASN A 248 -41.69 -8.36 24.13
CA ASN A 248 -42.49 -7.18 24.48
C ASN A 248 -43.34 -6.67 23.31
N MET A 249 -42.87 -6.88 22.08
CA MET A 249 -43.60 -6.55 20.86
C MET A 249 -44.59 -7.64 20.42
N GLY A 250 -44.65 -8.79 21.11
CA GLY A 250 -45.46 -9.94 20.73
C GLY A 250 -45.00 -10.66 19.46
N LEU A 251 -43.71 -10.55 19.14
CA LEU A 251 -43.08 -11.16 17.96
C LEU A 251 -42.29 -12.41 18.32
N ALA A 252 -41.92 -13.21 17.32
CA ALA A 252 -40.96 -14.29 17.52
C ALA A 252 -39.59 -13.73 17.91
N VAL A 253 -38.88 -14.39 18.84
CA VAL A 253 -37.60 -13.92 19.41
C VAL A 253 -36.45 -13.78 18.40
N THR A 254 -36.65 -14.21 17.17
CA THR A 254 -35.70 -14.10 16.05
C THR A 254 -36.14 -13.09 14.98
N THR A 255 -37.23 -12.35 15.22
CA THR A 255 -37.74 -11.39 14.23
C THR A 255 -36.81 -10.16 14.13
N PRO A 256 -36.36 -9.79 12.94
CA PRO A 256 -35.60 -8.56 12.75
C PRO A 256 -36.38 -7.33 13.22
N ILE A 257 -35.74 -6.41 13.90
CA ILE A 257 -36.34 -5.23 14.48
C ILE A 257 -35.89 -3.99 13.68
N THR A 258 -36.88 -3.29 13.11
CA THR A 258 -36.66 -2.04 12.40
C THR A 258 -36.73 -0.85 13.36
N PRO A 259 -35.98 0.25 13.11
CA PRO A 259 -36.10 1.47 13.87
C PRO A 259 -37.47 2.13 13.71
N ASN A 260 -37.82 2.99 14.63
CA ASN A 260 -39.00 3.83 14.57
C ASN A 260 -38.65 5.29 14.94
N GLY A 261 -39.63 6.18 14.88
CA GLY A 261 -39.40 7.62 15.11
C GLY A 261 -38.99 8.00 16.54
N ASP A 262 -39.08 7.07 17.50
CA ASP A 262 -38.72 7.32 18.91
C ASP A 262 -37.28 6.84 19.21
N ASP A 263 -36.66 6.12 18.28
CA ASP A 263 -35.26 5.65 18.44
C ASP A 263 -34.29 6.82 18.18
N PRO A 264 -33.18 6.92 18.92
CA PRO A 264 -32.16 7.94 18.68
C PRO A 264 -31.51 7.73 17.32
N LEU A 265 -30.83 8.76 16.80
CA LEU A 265 -30.08 8.63 15.55
C LEU A 265 -28.88 7.70 15.70
N ALA A 266 -28.66 6.88 14.70
CA ALA A 266 -27.52 5.99 14.67
C ALA A 266 -26.22 6.77 14.35
N ILE A 267 -25.18 6.49 15.12
CA ILE A 267 -23.83 7.02 14.87
C ILE A 267 -23.08 6.02 14.00
N PHE A 268 -22.51 6.54 12.92
CA PHE A 268 -21.63 5.83 11.99
C PHE A 268 -20.22 6.37 12.15
N VAL A 269 -19.24 5.53 11.77
CA VAL A 269 -17.87 5.96 11.58
C VAL A 269 -17.63 6.12 10.08
N GLU A 270 -17.52 7.37 9.61
CA GLU A 270 -17.17 7.66 8.23
C GLU A 270 -15.66 7.59 8.05
N ASN A 271 -15.21 6.58 7.32
CA ASN A 271 -13.82 6.42 6.91
C ASN A 271 -13.61 7.12 5.57
N SER A 272 -12.72 8.08 5.55
CA SER A 272 -12.30 8.81 4.35
C SER A 272 -10.78 8.93 4.31
N PHE A 273 -10.25 9.48 3.23
CA PHE A 273 -8.82 9.74 3.10
C PHE A 273 -8.53 11.23 3.28
N THR A 274 -7.42 11.54 3.91
CA THR A 274 -6.95 12.91 4.11
C THR A 274 -5.45 13.01 3.90
N ASN A 275 -5.00 14.19 3.46
CA ASN A 275 -3.59 14.54 3.49
C ASN A 275 -3.26 15.21 4.83
N GLY A 276 -2.05 15.08 5.31
CA GLY A 276 -1.66 15.86 6.47
C GLY A 276 -0.37 15.45 7.17
N GLU A 277 0.06 14.22 6.95
CA GLU A 277 1.27 13.75 7.62
C GLU A 277 2.52 14.06 6.79
N THR A 278 3.62 14.35 7.50
CA THR A 278 4.95 14.51 6.93
C THR A 278 5.89 13.46 7.49
N ALA A 279 6.86 13.02 6.70
CA ALA A 279 7.90 12.12 7.16
C ALA A 279 9.25 12.48 6.58
N ASN A 280 10.29 12.34 7.38
CA ASN A 280 11.66 12.51 6.96
C ASN A 280 12.37 11.15 6.91
N LEU A 281 13.06 10.92 5.79
CA LEU A 281 13.89 9.76 5.55
C LEU A 281 15.30 10.24 5.24
N TYR A 282 16.31 9.62 5.83
CA TYR A 282 17.69 9.87 5.46
C TYR A 282 18.51 8.60 5.61
N GLY A 283 19.60 8.54 4.89
CA GLY A 283 20.43 7.34 4.94
C GLY A 283 21.74 7.48 4.20
N VAL A 284 22.48 6.38 4.27
CA VAL A 284 23.77 6.22 3.60
C VAL A 284 23.73 4.97 2.74
N GLU A 285 24.21 5.09 1.53
CA GLU A 285 24.38 4.01 0.58
C GLU A 285 25.87 3.78 0.33
N LEU A 286 26.27 2.52 0.38
CA LEU A 286 27.64 2.10 0.07
C LEU A 286 27.58 1.10 -1.08
N ALA A 287 28.49 1.22 -2.04
CA ALA A 287 28.65 0.19 -3.05
C ALA A 287 30.15 0.01 -3.38
N VAL A 288 30.51 -1.21 -3.68
CA VAL A 288 31.83 -1.58 -4.17
C VAL A 288 31.70 -2.69 -5.20
N GLN A 289 32.45 -2.56 -6.27
CA GLN A 289 32.75 -3.61 -7.22
C GLN A 289 34.26 -3.70 -7.41
N HIS A 290 34.81 -4.91 -7.37
CA HIS A 290 36.22 -5.14 -7.59
C HIS A 290 36.43 -6.37 -8.46
N LEU A 291 37.16 -6.15 -9.55
CA LEU A 291 37.67 -7.21 -10.43
C LEU A 291 39.10 -7.53 -10.07
N PHE A 292 39.44 -8.80 -9.89
CA PHE A 292 40.80 -9.22 -9.53
C PHE A 292 41.68 -9.36 -10.79
N GLY A 293 41.98 -8.20 -11.40
CA GLY A 293 42.72 -8.14 -12.65
C GLY A 293 42.05 -8.95 -13.76
N GLU A 294 42.83 -9.68 -14.55
CA GLU A 294 42.34 -10.54 -15.65
C GLU A 294 41.97 -11.96 -15.20
N SER A 295 41.82 -12.19 -13.89
CA SER A 295 41.57 -13.55 -13.35
C SER A 295 40.19 -14.11 -13.66
N GLY A 296 39.24 -13.24 -14.07
CA GLY A 296 37.84 -13.56 -14.20
C GLY A 296 37.06 -13.54 -12.88
N PHE A 297 37.73 -13.43 -11.73
CA PHE A 297 37.07 -13.30 -10.42
C PHE A 297 36.69 -11.84 -10.13
N GLY A 298 35.54 -11.67 -9.49
CA GLY A 298 35.09 -10.38 -8.99
C GLY A 298 34.19 -10.51 -7.79
N VAL A 299 34.06 -9.38 -7.08
CA VAL A 299 33.13 -9.23 -5.97
C VAL A 299 32.32 -7.95 -6.16
N MET A 300 31.06 -7.99 -5.72
CA MET A 300 30.17 -6.84 -5.64
C MET A 300 29.55 -6.82 -4.25
N ALA A 301 29.48 -5.66 -3.64
CA ALA A 301 28.73 -5.48 -2.41
C ALA A 301 28.04 -4.12 -2.42
N ASN A 302 26.84 -4.06 -1.86
CA ASN A 302 26.16 -2.81 -1.55
C ASN A 302 25.45 -2.93 -0.21
N ALA A 303 25.30 -1.79 0.46
CA ALA A 303 24.55 -1.70 1.70
C ALA A 303 23.84 -0.35 1.76
N THR A 304 22.60 -0.36 2.24
CA THR A 304 21.80 0.83 2.51
C THR A 304 21.43 0.84 3.99
N PHE A 305 21.78 1.95 4.64
CA PHE A 305 21.36 2.24 6.00
C PHE A 305 20.36 3.38 5.94
N VAL A 306 19.10 3.11 6.34
CA VAL A 306 18.01 4.07 6.28
C VAL A 306 17.44 4.32 7.67
N HIS A 307 17.12 5.59 7.93
CA HIS A 307 16.46 6.02 9.14
C HIS A 307 15.28 6.93 8.79
N GLY A 308 14.15 6.73 9.47
CA GLY A 308 12.97 7.57 9.38
C GLY A 308 12.56 8.10 10.75
N ASP A 309 11.91 9.24 10.78
CA ASP A 309 11.43 9.89 12.00
C ASP A 309 10.06 9.38 12.48
N VAL A 310 9.44 8.49 11.73
CA VAL A 310 8.08 7.99 11.99
C VAL A 310 8.11 6.46 12.15
N ASN A 311 8.11 6.01 13.39
CA ASN A 311 8.05 4.59 13.74
C ASN A 311 6.80 4.32 14.60
N PRO A 312 6.11 3.18 14.42
CA PRO A 312 4.94 2.85 15.21
C PRO A 312 5.35 2.49 16.65
N ASP A 313 4.53 2.90 17.62
CA ASP A 313 4.62 2.42 18.99
C ASP A 313 3.93 1.05 19.08
N PRO A 314 4.63 -0.03 19.47
CA PRO A 314 4.03 -1.36 19.60
C PRO A 314 2.94 -1.42 20.68
N ASP A 315 2.93 -0.49 21.64
CA ASP A 315 1.97 -0.42 22.73
C ASP A 315 0.75 0.45 22.40
N ALA A 316 0.80 1.24 21.33
CA ALA A 316 -0.32 2.09 20.93
C ALA A 316 -1.58 1.28 20.59
N ILE A 317 -2.74 1.77 21.04
CA ILE A 317 -4.06 1.21 20.75
C ILE A 317 -4.85 2.06 19.77
N GLU A 318 -4.42 3.29 19.55
CA GLU A 318 -4.98 4.22 18.58
C GLU A 318 -4.24 4.10 17.23
N GLN A 319 -4.87 4.63 16.19
CA GLN A 319 -4.24 4.64 14.86
C GLN A 319 -3.09 5.64 14.85
N GLU A 320 -1.91 5.16 14.49
CA GLU A 320 -0.71 5.96 14.30
C GLU A 320 -0.35 6.05 12.82
N PHE A 321 0.37 7.11 12.48
CA PHE A 321 1.05 7.21 11.19
C PHE A 321 2.44 6.59 11.31
N ALA A 322 2.78 5.66 10.41
CA ALA A 322 4.10 5.07 10.32
C ALA A 322 4.42 4.65 8.88
N LEU A 323 5.69 4.66 8.52
CA LEU A 323 6.14 4.32 7.16
C LEU A 323 6.51 2.83 7.09
N PRO A 324 5.76 2.02 6.31
CA PRO A 324 6.10 0.62 6.15
C PRO A 324 7.30 0.43 5.21
N GLY A 325 8.02 -0.65 5.42
CA GLY A 325 9.03 -1.15 4.51
C GLY A 325 10.42 -0.55 4.64
N MET A 326 10.67 0.34 5.61
CA MET A 326 12.01 0.87 5.87
C MET A 326 12.85 -0.12 6.66
N SER A 327 13.98 -0.52 6.09
CA SER A 327 14.97 -1.34 6.79
C SER A 327 16.35 -1.18 6.19
N ASN A 328 17.37 -1.43 7.00
CA ASN A 328 18.72 -1.62 6.49
C ASN A 328 18.76 -2.86 5.57
N SER A 329 19.63 -2.83 4.58
CA SER A 329 19.83 -3.95 3.68
C SER A 329 21.27 -4.03 3.22
N ALA A 330 21.72 -5.23 2.91
CA ALA A 330 23.03 -5.46 2.33
C ALA A 330 23.00 -6.62 1.35
N ASN A 331 23.73 -6.50 0.25
CA ASN A 331 23.90 -7.52 -0.74
C ASN A 331 25.39 -7.73 -0.97
N PHE A 332 25.78 -8.98 -1.09
CA PHE A 332 27.14 -9.37 -1.47
C PHE A 332 27.08 -10.44 -2.53
N SER A 333 27.92 -10.32 -3.57
CA SER A 333 28.07 -11.34 -4.61
C SER A 333 29.54 -11.56 -4.90
N ALA A 334 29.92 -12.82 -4.98
CA ALA A 334 31.19 -13.24 -5.57
C ALA A 334 30.92 -13.95 -6.88
N PHE A 335 31.71 -13.66 -7.90
CA PHE A 335 31.50 -14.23 -9.21
C PHE A 335 32.82 -14.57 -9.90
N TYR A 336 32.72 -15.48 -10.83
CA TYR A 336 33.75 -15.82 -11.79
C TYR A 336 33.17 -15.78 -13.20
N GLU A 337 33.85 -15.12 -14.12
CA GLU A 337 33.43 -14.99 -15.49
C GLU A 337 34.63 -15.04 -16.43
N ASN A 338 34.52 -15.90 -17.45
CA ASN A 338 35.41 -15.94 -18.62
C ASN A 338 34.57 -16.25 -19.85
N ASP A 339 35.20 -16.47 -20.99
CA ASP A 339 34.53 -16.68 -22.28
C ASP A 339 33.52 -17.86 -22.27
N ASP A 340 33.76 -18.90 -21.48
CA ASP A 340 32.96 -20.12 -21.46
C ASP A 340 32.13 -20.27 -20.19
N LEU A 341 32.61 -19.83 -19.03
CA LEU A 341 32.04 -20.10 -17.72
C LEU A 341 31.67 -18.80 -16.99
N SER A 342 30.40 -18.71 -16.55
CA SER A 342 29.96 -17.71 -15.60
C SER A 342 29.40 -18.42 -14.37
N ALA A 343 29.87 -18.04 -13.18
CA ALA A 343 29.41 -18.58 -11.91
C ALA A 343 29.27 -17.44 -10.90
N ARG A 344 28.19 -17.45 -10.11
CA ARG A 344 27.92 -16.43 -9.09
C ARG A 344 27.29 -17.05 -7.87
N ILE A 345 27.69 -16.56 -6.70
CA ILE A 345 27.01 -16.77 -5.43
C ILE A 345 26.63 -15.39 -4.85
N SER A 346 25.41 -15.26 -4.38
CA SER A 346 24.88 -14.01 -3.82
C SER A 346 24.31 -14.25 -2.44
N TYR A 347 24.59 -13.31 -1.53
CA TYR A 347 23.99 -13.20 -0.21
C TYR A 347 23.19 -11.89 -0.16
N ASN A 348 21.90 -11.99 0.16
CA ASN A 348 20.99 -10.85 0.27
C ASN A 348 20.47 -10.84 1.71
N TRP A 349 20.63 -9.72 2.39
CA TRP A 349 20.19 -9.52 3.77
C TRP A 349 19.32 -8.29 3.88
N ARG A 350 18.29 -8.39 4.70
CA ARG A 350 17.41 -7.29 5.08
C ARG A 350 17.08 -7.36 6.56
N ASP A 351 17.23 -6.24 7.25
CA ASP A 351 16.90 -6.08 8.66
C ASP A 351 15.38 -6.14 8.88
N GLN A 352 14.95 -6.34 10.11
CA GLN A 352 13.56 -6.27 10.53
C GLN A 352 12.93 -4.93 10.15
N PHE A 353 11.66 -4.94 9.74
CA PHE A 353 10.94 -3.72 9.41
C PHE A 353 9.45 -3.79 9.72
N PHE A 354 8.87 -2.62 9.97
CA PHE A 354 7.44 -2.44 10.06
C PHE A 354 6.80 -2.66 8.68
N SER A 355 5.78 -3.53 8.61
CA SER A 355 5.12 -3.94 7.37
C SER A 355 3.74 -3.30 7.17
N GLY A 356 3.14 -2.74 8.23
CA GLY A 356 1.80 -2.16 8.22
C GLY A 356 1.05 -2.45 9.50
N PHE A 357 -0.23 -2.12 9.52
CA PHE A 357 -1.12 -2.40 10.64
C PHE A 357 -2.11 -3.52 10.27
N GLU A 358 -2.42 -4.36 11.24
CA GLU A 358 -3.49 -5.36 11.20
C GLU A 358 -4.69 -4.89 12.04
N GLN A 359 -5.62 -5.80 12.37
CA GLN A 359 -6.80 -5.49 13.17
C GLN A 359 -6.44 -4.80 14.49
N HIS A 360 -7.27 -3.85 14.92
CA HIS A 360 -7.11 -3.07 16.14
C HIS A 360 -5.82 -2.23 16.15
N ASN A 361 -5.43 -1.71 15.00
CA ASN A 361 -4.23 -0.86 14.82
C ASN A 361 -2.95 -1.50 15.36
N SER A 362 -2.86 -2.83 15.32
CA SER A 362 -1.70 -3.55 15.79
C SER A 362 -0.58 -3.52 14.76
N PRO A 363 0.59 -2.95 15.07
CA PRO A 363 1.70 -2.89 14.14
C PRO A 363 2.26 -4.30 13.87
N VAL A 364 2.53 -4.54 12.60
CA VAL A 364 3.06 -5.80 12.07
C VAL A 364 4.47 -5.60 11.60
N TYR A 365 5.35 -6.50 11.97
CA TYR A 365 6.75 -6.49 11.59
C TYR A 365 7.11 -7.75 10.81
N THR A 366 7.94 -7.56 9.77
CA THR A 366 8.65 -8.67 9.13
C THR A 366 10.01 -8.80 9.79
N GLU A 367 10.36 -10.00 10.26
CA GLU A 367 11.64 -10.29 10.89
C GLU A 367 12.81 -10.11 9.92
N GLU A 368 14.01 -9.99 10.45
CA GLU A 368 15.25 -10.07 9.70
C GLU A 368 15.24 -11.30 8.78
N TYR A 369 15.71 -11.11 7.56
CA TYR A 369 15.70 -12.15 6.54
C TYR A 369 16.98 -12.10 5.72
N PHE A 370 17.56 -13.25 5.43
CA PHE A 370 18.64 -13.37 4.45
C PHE A 370 18.40 -14.52 3.48
N GLN A 371 19.01 -14.46 2.33
CA GLN A 371 18.89 -15.48 1.31
C GLN A 371 20.23 -15.68 0.60
N ILE A 372 20.59 -16.92 0.39
CA ILE A 372 21.76 -17.30 -0.43
C ILE A 372 21.27 -17.93 -1.72
N ASP A 373 21.73 -17.37 -2.84
CA ASP A 373 21.45 -17.85 -4.19
C ASP A 373 22.76 -18.15 -4.92
N ALA A 374 22.73 -19.12 -5.82
CA ALA A 374 23.87 -19.45 -6.67
C ALA A 374 23.42 -19.77 -8.09
N ASN A 375 24.21 -19.38 -9.07
CA ASN A 375 24.02 -19.77 -10.45
C ASN A 375 25.35 -20.09 -11.13
N VAL A 376 25.28 -20.96 -12.12
CA VAL A 376 26.41 -21.29 -12.99
C VAL A 376 25.89 -21.54 -14.41
N SER A 377 26.60 -20.99 -15.40
CA SER A 377 26.36 -21.29 -16.82
C SER A 377 27.66 -21.61 -17.51
N TYR A 378 27.61 -22.60 -18.39
CA TYR A 378 28.77 -23.04 -19.16
C TYR A 378 28.42 -23.16 -20.64
N SER A 379 29.14 -22.43 -21.49
CA SER A 379 29.03 -22.47 -22.94
C SER A 379 29.85 -23.64 -23.46
N VAL A 380 29.17 -24.77 -23.74
CA VAL A 380 29.81 -26.00 -24.27
C VAL A 380 30.31 -25.77 -25.71
N THR A 381 29.58 -24.92 -26.44
CA THR A 381 29.96 -24.42 -27.77
C THR A 381 29.42 -23.02 -27.93
N GLU A 382 29.80 -22.29 -28.97
CA GLU A 382 29.27 -20.94 -29.28
C GLU A 382 27.73 -20.89 -29.34
N ASN A 383 27.08 -22.01 -29.64
CA ASN A 383 25.63 -22.09 -29.79
C ASN A 383 24.93 -22.86 -28.66
N PHE A 384 25.66 -23.55 -27.79
CA PHE A 384 25.07 -24.43 -26.78
C PHE A 384 25.61 -24.14 -25.39
N THR A 385 24.71 -23.67 -24.50
CA THR A 385 24.99 -23.34 -23.10
C THR A 385 24.14 -24.22 -22.18
N ILE A 386 24.73 -24.77 -21.13
CA ILE A 386 24.04 -25.40 -20.00
C ILE A 386 24.11 -24.51 -18.79
N PHE A 387 23.07 -24.53 -17.95
CA PHE A 387 23.04 -23.72 -16.73
C PHE A 387 22.37 -24.45 -15.57
N ALA A 388 22.75 -24.09 -14.38
CA ALA A 388 22.10 -24.49 -13.14
C ALA A 388 21.93 -23.30 -12.21
N GLU A 389 20.82 -23.28 -11.48
CA GLU A 389 20.46 -22.25 -10.51
C GLU A 389 20.00 -22.89 -9.21
N ALA A 390 20.36 -22.28 -8.10
CA ALA A 390 19.91 -22.66 -6.78
C ALA A 390 19.45 -21.38 -6.06
N LEU A 391 18.21 -21.34 -5.64
CA LEU A 391 17.58 -20.20 -4.95
C LEU A 391 17.21 -20.61 -3.53
N ASN A 392 17.46 -19.71 -2.59
CA ASN A 392 17.21 -19.94 -1.16
C ASN A 392 17.86 -21.22 -0.64
N VAL A 393 19.15 -21.37 -0.88
CA VAL A 393 19.93 -22.60 -0.57
C VAL A 393 19.90 -22.94 0.94
N THR A 394 19.73 -21.92 1.77
CA THR A 394 19.64 -22.03 3.24
C THR A 394 18.25 -22.38 3.75
N GLU A 395 17.24 -22.46 2.86
CA GLU A 395 15.83 -22.72 3.20
C GLU A 395 15.28 -21.72 4.22
N GLU A 396 15.70 -20.47 4.12
CA GLU A 396 15.30 -19.43 5.04
C GLU A 396 13.77 -19.22 5.04
N VAL A 397 13.21 -18.97 6.22
CA VAL A 397 11.76 -18.80 6.44
C VAL A 397 11.47 -17.35 6.74
N GLN A 398 10.65 -16.72 5.92
CA GLN A 398 10.17 -15.37 6.17
C GLN A 398 9.10 -15.40 7.24
N ARG A 399 9.32 -14.68 8.35
CA ARG A 399 8.41 -14.62 9.50
C ARG A 399 7.85 -13.21 9.67
N THR A 400 6.62 -13.15 10.12
CA THR A 400 5.91 -11.91 10.40
C THR A 400 5.22 -12.02 11.75
N PHE A 401 5.38 -11.02 12.60
CA PHE A 401 4.77 -10.98 13.93
C PHE A 401 4.03 -9.66 14.16
N VAL A 402 3.13 -9.66 15.16
CA VAL A 402 2.36 -8.49 15.56
C VAL A 402 2.88 -7.98 16.91
N ARG A 403 3.14 -6.68 17.03
CA ARG A 403 3.62 -6.00 18.25
C ARG A 403 4.94 -6.55 18.80
N TYR A 404 4.98 -7.83 19.15
CA TYR A 404 6.11 -8.49 19.81
C TYR A 404 6.48 -9.78 19.08
N GLU A 405 7.77 -10.12 19.05
CA GLU A 405 8.32 -11.27 18.31
C GLU A 405 7.67 -12.61 18.64
N GLU A 406 7.18 -12.77 19.88
CA GLU A 406 6.49 -13.97 20.32
C GLU A 406 5.08 -14.13 19.72
N GLN A 407 4.51 -13.05 19.16
CA GLN A 407 3.17 -13.04 18.55
C GLN A 407 3.25 -13.29 17.06
N LEU A 408 3.72 -14.47 16.68
CA LEU A 408 3.83 -14.89 15.28
C LEU A 408 2.47 -14.88 14.58
N VAL A 409 2.38 -14.15 13.44
CA VAL A 409 1.19 -14.09 12.57
C VAL A 409 1.34 -15.02 11.38
N ARG A 410 2.52 -15.04 10.77
CA ARG A 410 2.77 -15.79 9.53
C ARG A 410 4.21 -16.28 9.48
N ALA A 411 4.38 -17.50 8.97
CA ALA A 411 5.67 -18.03 8.57
C ALA A 411 5.55 -18.61 7.15
N ASN A 412 6.28 -18.04 6.21
CA ASN A 412 6.31 -18.47 4.81
C ASN A 412 7.58 -19.28 4.56
N GLN A 413 7.43 -20.57 4.40
CA GLN A 413 8.53 -21.48 4.08
C GLN A 413 8.48 -21.83 2.60
N TYR A 414 9.36 -21.22 1.81
CA TYR A 414 9.43 -21.46 0.36
C TYR A 414 10.35 -22.64 -0.01
N GLY A 415 11.26 -23.04 0.88
CA GLY A 415 12.28 -24.06 0.63
C GLY A 415 13.30 -23.65 -0.43
N ALA A 416 14.31 -24.48 -0.60
CA ALA A 416 15.29 -24.32 -1.68
C ALA A 416 14.70 -24.75 -3.03
N ARG A 417 15.03 -24.01 -4.10
CA ARG A 417 14.64 -24.34 -5.47
C ARG A 417 15.87 -24.52 -6.34
N TYR A 418 15.89 -25.59 -7.12
CA TYR A 418 16.98 -25.91 -8.02
C TYR A 418 16.45 -26.04 -9.44
N ASN A 419 17.07 -25.32 -10.38
CA ASN A 419 16.75 -25.37 -11.81
C ASN A 419 17.96 -25.79 -12.57
N ILE A 420 17.78 -26.68 -13.56
CA ILE A 420 18.82 -27.06 -14.52
C ILE A 420 18.23 -26.91 -15.92
N GLY A 421 18.97 -26.31 -16.82
CA GLY A 421 18.50 -26.07 -18.18
C GLY A 421 19.62 -26.04 -19.21
N ALA A 422 19.21 -25.97 -20.45
CA ALA A 422 20.09 -25.79 -21.59
C ALA A 422 19.47 -24.84 -22.60
N ARG A 423 20.32 -24.06 -23.27
CA ARG A 423 19.95 -23.13 -24.34
C ARG A 423 20.71 -23.46 -25.60
N TYR A 424 20.03 -23.54 -26.71
CA TYR A 424 20.63 -23.65 -28.04
C TYR A 424 20.17 -22.44 -28.91
N VAL A 425 21.15 -21.79 -29.54
CA VAL A 425 20.91 -20.64 -30.45
C VAL A 425 21.22 -21.12 -31.87
N PHE A 426 20.25 -20.96 -32.78
CA PHE A 426 20.34 -21.41 -34.18
C PHE A 426 21.01 -20.37 -35.06
#